data_6f15dce7e7d6e799ed8deebf680c1bae
#
_entry.id   6f15dce7e7d6e799ed8deebf680c1bae
#
_cell.length_a   1.000
_cell.length_b   1.000
_cell.length_c   1.000
_cell.angle_alpha   90.00
_cell.angle_beta   90.00
_cell.angle_gamma   90.00
#
_symmetry.space_group_name_H-M   'P 1'
#
loop_
_entity.id
_entity.type
_entity.pdbx_description
1 polymer ?
#
loop_
_entity_poly.entity_id
_entity_poly.type
_entity_poly.pdbx_seq_one_letter_code
_entity_poly.pdbx_strand_id
1 'polypeptide(L)'
;MSTSENKELVRRYLEAINGKPKTAAVSDLFISEQPLKDHIAAAETGFPLYRLDPEEIIAEGDLVCVQGRIRGVHKGNFMGIPPTGKAVDFSIFITYRIAGGKIVDHWMLTDNMACMQQLGVLPVPQT
;
A
#
# COMPACT_ATOMS: atom_id res chain seq x y z
N MET A 1 -6.07 -22.76 -2.15
CA MET A 1 -5.41 -22.15 -3.31
C MET A 1 -3.92 -22.40 -3.25
N SER A 2 -3.30 -22.55 -4.40
CA SER A 2 -1.85 -22.74 -4.48
C SER A 2 -1.11 -21.43 -4.20
N THR A 3 0.18 -21.55 -3.91
CA THR A 3 1.08 -20.40 -3.76
C THR A 3 1.08 -19.53 -5.02
N SER A 4 1.09 -20.13 -6.21
CA SER A 4 1.03 -19.39 -7.48
C SER A 4 -0.28 -18.66 -7.66
N GLU A 5 -1.40 -19.26 -7.27
CA GLU A 5 -2.71 -18.62 -7.33
C GLU A 5 -2.80 -17.44 -6.35
N ASN A 6 -2.22 -17.58 -5.16
CA ASN A 6 -2.18 -16.53 -4.17
C ASN A 6 -1.34 -15.34 -4.64
N LYS A 7 -0.18 -15.59 -5.27
CA LYS A 7 0.63 -14.54 -5.88
C LYS A 7 -0.13 -13.80 -6.98
N GLU A 8 -0.84 -14.55 -7.82
CA GLU A 8 -1.62 -13.97 -8.91
C GLU A 8 -2.77 -13.10 -8.39
N LEU A 9 -3.42 -13.52 -7.29
CA LEU A 9 -4.46 -12.73 -6.66
C LEU A 9 -3.89 -11.38 -6.20
N VAL A 10 -2.72 -11.36 -5.57
CA VAL A 10 -2.08 -10.12 -5.12
C VAL A 10 -1.68 -9.25 -6.31
N ARG A 11 -1.16 -9.84 -7.41
CA ARG A 11 -0.85 -9.07 -8.62
C ARG A 11 -2.09 -8.38 -9.18
N ARG A 12 -3.21 -9.11 -9.29
CA ARG A 12 -4.48 -8.54 -9.78
C ARG A 12 -5.01 -7.45 -8.85
N TYR A 13 -4.85 -7.63 -7.54
CA TYR A 13 -5.22 -6.63 -6.57
C TYR A 13 -4.41 -5.33 -6.79
N LEU A 14 -3.08 -5.43 -6.90
CA LEU A 14 -2.23 -4.27 -7.12
C LEU A 14 -2.55 -3.59 -8.45
N GLU A 15 -2.80 -4.33 -9.52
CA GLU A 15 -3.21 -3.77 -10.81
C GLU A 15 -4.54 -3.02 -10.70
N ALA A 16 -5.47 -3.53 -9.88
CA ALA A 16 -6.78 -2.92 -9.72
C ALA A 16 -6.73 -1.59 -8.98
N ILE A 17 -5.74 -1.40 -8.09
CA ILE A 17 -5.66 -0.19 -7.25
C ILE A 17 -4.63 0.83 -7.74
N ASN A 18 -3.58 0.40 -8.44
CA ASN A 18 -2.46 1.29 -8.78
C ASN A 18 -2.85 2.38 -9.77
N GLY A 19 -2.65 3.64 -9.34
CA GLY A 19 -2.97 4.79 -10.16
C GLY A 19 -4.47 5.02 -10.37
N LYS A 20 -5.32 4.36 -9.59
CA LYS A 20 -6.78 4.41 -9.71
C LYS A 20 -7.41 4.82 -8.39
N PRO A 21 -8.67 5.32 -8.40
CA PRO A 21 -9.40 5.57 -7.17
C PRO A 21 -9.62 4.24 -6.41
N LYS A 22 -9.25 4.21 -5.14
CA LYS A 22 -9.35 3.01 -4.31
C LYS A 22 -10.67 3.04 -3.53
N THR A 23 -11.75 2.74 -4.26
CA THR A 23 -13.10 2.75 -3.70
C THR A 23 -13.35 1.52 -2.83
N ALA A 24 -14.37 1.61 -1.98
CA ALA A 24 -14.80 0.46 -1.17
C ALA A 24 -15.20 -0.74 -2.05
N ALA A 25 -15.84 -0.48 -3.19
CA ALA A 25 -16.24 -1.54 -4.11
C ALA A 25 -15.03 -2.33 -4.63
N VAL A 26 -13.94 -1.64 -4.98
CA VAL A 26 -12.71 -2.30 -5.43
C VAL A 26 -12.05 -3.06 -4.29
N SER A 27 -11.93 -2.45 -3.11
CA SER A 27 -11.34 -3.11 -1.94
C SER A 27 -12.11 -4.37 -1.55
N ASP A 28 -13.43 -4.32 -1.58
CA ASP A 28 -14.27 -5.46 -1.21
C ASP A 28 -14.12 -6.67 -2.13
N LEU A 29 -13.67 -6.47 -3.38
CA LEU A 29 -13.41 -7.57 -4.30
C LEU A 29 -12.22 -8.44 -3.83
N PHE A 30 -11.25 -7.85 -3.15
CA PHE A 30 -9.98 -8.51 -2.82
C PHE A 30 -9.74 -8.68 -1.32
N ILE A 31 -10.38 -7.88 -0.46
CA ILE A 31 -10.05 -7.77 0.96
C ILE A 31 -11.29 -8.03 1.81
N SER A 32 -11.14 -8.86 2.84
CA SER A 32 -12.21 -9.12 3.81
C SER A 32 -11.88 -8.60 5.21
N GLU A 33 -10.68 -8.05 5.43
CA GLU A 33 -10.33 -7.47 6.73
C GLU A 33 -10.52 -5.95 6.72
N GLN A 34 -11.16 -5.43 7.76
CA GLN A 34 -11.46 -3.99 7.86
C GLN A 34 -10.20 -3.13 8.08
N PRO A 35 -9.21 -3.54 8.92
CA PRO A 35 -8.01 -2.71 9.13
C PRO A 35 -7.27 -2.32 7.85
N LEU A 36 -7.11 -3.24 6.90
CA LEU A 36 -6.44 -2.92 5.63
C LEU A 36 -7.30 -1.99 4.78
N LYS A 37 -8.62 -2.21 4.75
CA LYS A 37 -9.54 -1.32 4.03
C LYS A 37 -9.47 0.11 4.56
N ASP A 38 -9.44 0.26 5.89
CA ASP A 38 -9.35 1.58 6.53
C ASP A 38 -8.02 2.25 6.22
N HIS A 39 -6.92 1.47 6.22
CA HIS A 39 -5.60 1.99 5.88
C HIS A 39 -5.55 2.48 4.43
N ILE A 40 -6.10 1.71 3.49
CA ILE A 40 -6.16 2.08 2.07
C ILE A 40 -6.98 3.37 1.89
N ALA A 41 -8.11 3.48 2.57
CA ALA A 41 -8.96 4.67 2.49
C ALA A 41 -8.22 5.92 3.00
N ALA A 42 -7.52 5.81 4.13
CA ALA A 42 -6.72 6.91 4.69
C ALA A 42 -5.58 7.30 3.77
N ALA A 43 -4.87 6.33 3.20
CA ALA A 43 -3.78 6.59 2.26
C ALA A 43 -4.28 7.25 0.98
N GLU A 44 -5.41 6.80 0.45
CA GLU A 44 -6.02 7.39 -0.75
C GLU A 44 -6.45 8.84 -0.50
N THR A 45 -6.94 9.15 0.70
CA THR A 45 -7.29 10.51 1.08
C THR A 45 -6.07 11.43 1.04
N GLY A 46 -4.95 10.98 1.58
CA GLY A 46 -3.71 11.76 1.62
C GLY A 46 -2.98 11.82 0.28
N PHE A 47 -2.97 10.69 -0.43
CA PHE A 47 -2.24 10.53 -1.69
C PHE A 47 -3.16 9.94 -2.76
N PRO A 48 -4.10 10.74 -3.31
CA PRO A 48 -5.05 10.23 -4.30
C PRO A 48 -4.33 9.55 -5.47
N LEU A 49 -4.83 8.39 -5.90
CA LEU A 49 -4.31 7.60 -7.01
C LEU A 49 -2.87 7.09 -6.77
N TYR A 50 -2.46 6.95 -5.51
CA TYR A 50 -1.12 6.44 -5.21
C TYR A 50 -0.91 5.03 -5.78
N ARG A 51 0.36 4.66 -5.91
CA ARG A 51 0.76 3.35 -6.41
C ARG A 51 1.58 2.61 -5.36
N LEU A 52 1.38 1.29 -5.28
CA LEU A 52 2.29 0.36 -4.65
C LEU A 52 2.91 -0.45 -5.78
N ASP A 53 4.11 -0.05 -6.21
CA ASP A 53 4.79 -0.72 -7.31
C ASP A 53 5.65 -1.86 -6.76
N PRO A 54 5.33 -3.13 -7.06
CA PRO A 54 6.08 -4.25 -6.51
C PRO A 54 7.43 -4.39 -7.19
N GLU A 55 8.48 -4.61 -6.39
CA GLU A 55 9.82 -4.97 -6.88
C GLU A 55 10.02 -6.47 -6.80
N GLU A 56 9.55 -7.10 -5.70
CA GLU A 56 9.58 -8.53 -5.49
C GLU A 56 8.27 -9.01 -4.89
N ILE A 57 7.78 -10.15 -5.34
CA ILE A 57 6.63 -10.84 -4.75
C ILE A 57 7.06 -12.26 -4.40
N ILE A 58 7.07 -12.57 -3.11
CA ILE A 58 7.52 -13.85 -2.57
C ILE A 58 6.34 -14.49 -1.84
N ALA A 59 6.11 -15.76 -2.06
CA ALA A 59 4.99 -16.45 -1.42
C ALA A 59 5.40 -17.81 -0.87
N GLU A 60 4.82 -18.15 0.27
CA GLU A 60 4.96 -19.45 0.91
C GLU A 60 3.64 -19.76 1.63
N GLY A 61 3.08 -20.94 1.38
CA GLY A 61 1.80 -21.31 1.96
C GLY A 61 0.71 -20.33 1.56
N ASP A 62 -0.01 -19.81 2.56
CA ASP A 62 -1.06 -18.82 2.37
C ASP A 62 -0.58 -17.38 2.50
N LEU A 63 0.74 -17.17 2.62
CA LEU A 63 1.33 -15.83 2.78
C LEU A 63 1.97 -15.37 1.47
N VAL A 64 1.74 -14.09 1.14
CA VAL A 64 2.35 -13.41 0.00
C VAL A 64 3.00 -12.13 0.50
N CYS A 65 4.31 -12.02 0.36
CA CYS A 65 5.06 -10.83 0.74
C CYS A 65 5.38 -9.99 -0.49
N VAL A 66 5.09 -8.71 -0.42
CA VAL A 66 5.43 -7.73 -1.45
C VAL A 66 6.48 -6.79 -0.90
N GLN A 67 7.61 -6.71 -1.57
CA GLN A 67 8.61 -5.67 -1.38
C GLN A 67 8.43 -4.68 -2.53
N GLY A 68 8.19 -3.42 -2.21
CA GLY A 68 7.90 -2.45 -3.25
C GLY A 68 8.12 -1.01 -2.84
N ARG A 69 7.56 -0.11 -3.66
CA ARG A 69 7.64 1.33 -3.44
C ARG A 69 6.26 1.93 -3.45
N ILE A 70 6.01 2.83 -2.49
CA ILE A 70 4.83 3.68 -2.52
C ILE A 70 5.21 4.96 -3.25
N ARG A 71 4.40 5.32 -4.26
CA ARG A 71 4.58 6.54 -5.05
C ARG A 71 3.27 7.28 -5.14
N GLY A 72 3.31 8.58 -4.90
CA GLY A 72 2.10 9.41 -4.97
C GLY A 72 2.43 10.87 -4.75
N VAL A 73 1.38 11.70 -4.77
CA VAL A 73 1.48 13.14 -4.53
C VAL A 73 0.57 13.49 -3.35
N HIS A 74 1.11 14.24 -2.39
CA HIS A 74 0.40 14.62 -1.18
C HIS A 74 -0.60 15.73 -1.47
N LYS A 75 -1.86 15.35 -1.70
CA LYS A 75 -2.94 16.29 -2.09
C LYS A 75 -4.07 16.39 -1.07
N GLY A 76 -4.06 15.56 -0.03
CA GLY A 76 -5.04 15.59 1.04
C GLY A 76 -4.37 15.47 2.40
N ASN A 77 -5.16 15.64 3.47
CA ASN A 77 -4.64 15.47 4.82
C ASN A 77 -4.19 14.03 5.03
N PHE A 78 -3.00 13.85 5.59
CA PHE A 78 -2.46 12.54 5.92
C PHE A 78 -1.79 12.60 7.30
N MET A 79 -2.27 11.80 8.24
CA MET A 79 -1.76 11.76 9.62
C MET A 79 -1.68 13.16 10.27
N GLY A 80 -2.68 14.00 10.00
CA GLY A 80 -2.71 15.36 10.51
C GLY A 80 -1.86 16.36 9.74
N ILE A 81 -1.17 15.94 8.68
CA ILE A 81 -0.34 16.82 7.86
C ILE A 81 -1.19 17.40 6.72
N PRO A 82 -1.37 18.73 6.64
CA PRO A 82 -2.09 19.34 5.53
C PRO A 82 -1.38 19.08 4.19
N PRO A 83 -2.11 19.09 3.06
CA PRO A 83 -1.52 18.78 1.76
C PRO A 83 -0.34 19.71 1.42
N THR A 84 0.79 19.09 1.06
CA THR A 84 2.02 19.80 0.70
C THR A 84 2.20 19.94 -0.81
N GLY A 85 1.48 19.14 -1.60
CA GLY A 85 1.66 19.08 -3.04
C GLY A 85 2.93 18.33 -3.47
N LYS A 86 3.68 17.76 -2.53
CA LYS A 86 4.97 17.11 -2.82
C LYS A 86 4.77 15.65 -3.21
N ALA A 87 5.63 15.19 -4.11
CA ALA A 87 5.68 13.78 -4.49
C ALA A 87 6.48 12.98 -3.47
N VAL A 88 6.06 11.74 -3.24
CA VAL A 88 6.76 10.81 -2.36
C VAL A 88 7.10 9.53 -3.11
N ASP A 89 8.21 8.90 -2.69
CA ASP A 89 8.67 7.60 -3.18
C ASP A 89 9.45 6.94 -2.06
N PHE A 90 8.84 5.96 -1.38
CA PHE A 90 9.46 5.30 -0.24
C PHE A 90 9.16 3.81 -0.22
N SER A 91 9.99 3.06 0.50
CA SER A 91 9.92 1.59 0.57
C SER A 91 8.77 1.11 1.43
N ILE A 92 8.21 -0.03 1.02
CA ILE A 92 7.21 -0.77 1.79
C ILE A 92 7.52 -2.26 1.72
N PHE A 93 7.34 -2.94 2.86
CA PHE A 93 7.24 -4.39 2.93
C PHE A 93 5.86 -4.71 3.49
N ILE A 94 5.09 -5.49 2.78
CA ILE A 94 3.77 -5.90 3.24
C ILE A 94 3.55 -7.38 2.96
N THR A 95 3.09 -8.12 3.97
CA THR A 95 2.73 -9.52 3.85
C THR A 95 1.23 -9.65 3.96
N TYR A 96 0.62 -10.35 3.01
CA TYR A 96 -0.81 -10.64 3.02
C TYR A 96 -1.03 -12.11 3.32
N ARG A 97 -2.05 -12.41 4.14
CA ARG A 97 -2.56 -13.78 4.26
C ARG A 97 -3.80 -13.91 3.38
N ILE A 98 -3.82 -14.97 2.57
CA ILE A 98 -4.90 -15.25 1.64
C ILE A 98 -5.71 -16.44 2.14
N ALA A 99 -7.02 -16.31 2.18
CA ALA A 99 -7.94 -17.40 2.48
C ALA A 99 -9.25 -17.19 1.74
N GLY A 100 -9.81 -18.26 1.17
CA GLY A 100 -11.07 -18.17 0.44
C GLY A 100 -11.06 -17.19 -0.72
N GLY A 101 -9.90 -17.03 -1.36
CA GLY A 101 -9.75 -16.12 -2.50
C GLY A 101 -9.72 -14.63 -2.13
N LYS A 102 -9.48 -14.31 -0.87
CA LYS A 102 -9.40 -12.92 -0.40
C LYS A 102 -8.25 -12.71 0.57
N ILE A 103 -7.82 -11.46 0.70
CA ILE A 103 -6.85 -11.04 1.70
C ILE A 103 -7.59 -10.94 3.03
N VAL A 104 -7.18 -11.76 4.01
CA VAL A 104 -7.85 -11.85 5.31
C VAL A 104 -7.02 -11.26 6.45
N ASP A 105 -5.73 -11.01 6.21
CA ASP A 105 -4.84 -10.42 7.21
C ASP A 105 -3.63 -9.80 6.51
N HIS A 106 -2.93 -8.90 7.20
CA HIS A 106 -1.73 -8.28 6.65
C HIS A 106 -0.78 -7.81 7.76
N TRP A 107 0.50 -7.70 7.42
CA TRP A 107 1.53 -7.09 8.24
C TRP A 107 2.30 -6.13 7.34
N MET A 108 2.48 -4.89 7.77
CA MET A 108 3.05 -3.85 6.94
C MET A 108 4.12 -3.06 7.69
N LEU A 109 5.21 -2.78 6.98
CA LEU A 109 6.25 -1.89 7.45
C LEU A 109 6.60 -0.94 6.32
N THR A 110 6.47 0.36 6.59
CA THR A 110 6.81 1.41 5.62
C THR A 110 7.95 2.26 6.15
N ASP A 111 8.73 2.84 5.23
CA ASP A 111 9.75 3.83 5.58
C ASP A 111 9.10 5.19 5.82
N ASN A 112 8.47 5.32 7.00
CA ASN A 112 7.75 6.55 7.36
C ASN A 112 8.70 7.74 7.51
N MET A 113 9.93 7.51 7.93
CA MET A 113 10.92 8.58 8.06
C MET A 113 11.21 9.19 6.68
N ALA A 114 11.46 8.36 5.67
CA ALA A 114 11.67 8.85 4.30
C ALA A 114 10.45 9.62 3.79
N CYS A 115 9.24 9.11 4.03
CA CYS A 115 8.00 9.80 3.66
C CYS A 115 7.93 11.19 4.29
N MET A 116 8.14 11.29 5.60
CA MET A 116 8.08 12.56 6.32
C MET A 116 9.16 13.55 5.88
N GLN A 117 10.37 13.06 5.57
CA GLN A 117 11.45 13.89 5.04
C GLN A 117 11.09 14.43 3.65
N GLN A 118 10.51 13.59 2.79
CA GLN A 118 10.09 14.00 1.46
C GLN A 118 8.95 15.01 1.49
N LEU A 119 8.07 14.92 2.48
CA LEU A 119 7.02 15.92 2.69
C LEU A 119 7.55 17.22 3.31
N GLY A 120 8.77 17.22 3.81
CA GLY A 120 9.38 18.40 4.41
C GLY A 120 8.98 18.65 5.86
N VAL A 121 8.39 17.65 6.54
CA VAL A 121 7.97 17.78 7.95
C VAL A 121 9.00 17.23 8.93
N LEU A 122 10.03 16.53 8.43
CA LEU A 122 11.20 16.10 9.19
C LEU A 122 12.46 16.55 8.46
N PRO A 123 13.53 16.93 9.19
CA PRO A 123 14.77 17.30 8.55
C PRO A 123 15.45 16.11 7.89
N VAL A 124 16.10 16.37 6.75
CA VAL A 124 16.95 15.38 6.09
C VAL A 124 18.31 15.41 6.77
N PRO A 125 18.87 14.25 7.19
CA PRO A 125 20.19 14.22 7.79
C PRO A 125 21.25 14.81 6.85
N GLN A 126 22.11 15.65 7.41
CA GLN A 126 23.26 16.17 6.68
C GLN A 126 24.45 15.24 6.89
N THR A 127 25.09 14.86 5.82
CA THR A 127 26.27 13.98 5.83
C THR A 127 27.53 14.75 5.49
#